data_895f97aaf94d0bdbdfdf4687d8356d0b
#
_entry.id   895f97aaf94d0bdbdfdf4687d8356d0b
#
_cell.length_a   1.000
_cell.length_b   1.000
_cell.length_c   1.000
_cell.angle_alpha   90.00
_cell.angle_beta   90.00
_cell.angle_gamma   90.00
#
_symmetry.space_group_name_H-M   'P 1'
#
loop_
_entity.id
_entity.type
_entity.pdbx_description
1 polymer ?
#
loop_
_entity_poly.entity_id
_entity_poly.type
_entity_poly.pdbx_seq_one_letter_code
_entity_poly.pdbx_strand_id
1 'polypeptide(L)'
;MLSFVEREILSQRSWVLTNDCVEMAVTHLGAHMAPVTFYRDSQQPIQPYYISPWQGENLVLDVGRSEIPLRGDFFCLPFGVDRDPSKGEKHLPHGETSGSLWSLIGVEEGDGVQTLTIGMETKAREGYVTRAFSLVELNNVIYDCTTIHGFAGPVTLAHHAVLRSPEQERSLLLSTSSMKVGMVYPFPLGVAAAGDYQSLKIGAEFSTLERVPSIFKHMGDQDCSSYPARRGFCDLLQLANVPDDTIPAWTAAVNTVEGYLWFALKDARVLPSTIVWMENHGRHGVPWSGRNCALGLEDACTFFDRGIPESSRANAFSDRGIRTHHVLGADAFEVRYIQGAVKCPPGFGRVFDAVFSAGAVTFVDFAGKSISTAVQSGFLRGDILR
;
A
#
# COMPACT_ATOMS: atom_id res chain seq x y z
N MET A 1 -22.55 9.69 -12.75
CA MET A 1 -23.52 10.04 -11.67
C MET A 1 -22.88 9.71 -10.37
N LEU A 2 -22.71 10.67 -9.49
CA LEU A 2 -22.13 10.50 -8.15
C LEU A 2 -23.14 9.76 -7.28
N SER A 3 -22.71 8.73 -6.54
CA SER A 3 -23.57 8.00 -5.61
C SER A 3 -22.81 7.47 -4.42
N PHE A 4 -23.52 7.38 -3.29
CA PHE A 4 -23.04 6.77 -2.06
C PHE A 4 -24.09 5.76 -1.57
N VAL A 5 -23.62 4.56 -1.24
CA VAL A 5 -24.47 3.51 -0.66
C VAL A 5 -23.67 2.70 0.36
N GLU A 6 -24.38 2.05 1.27
CA GLU A 6 -23.80 1.06 2.18
C GLU A 6 -24.27 -0.33 1.78
N ARG A 7 -23.37 -1.29 1.64
CA ARG A 7 -23.70 -2.69 1.31
C ARG A 7 -22.66 -3.66 1.87
N GLU A 8 -23.07 -4.92 1.97
CA GLU A 8 -22.12 -6.00 2.28
C GLU A 8 -21.46 -6.50 1.00
N ILE A 9 -20.12 -6.60 1.02
CA ILE A 9 -19.32 -7.07 -0.10
C ILE A 9 -18.33 -8.11 0.43
N LEU A 10 -18.49 -9.36 0.01
CA LEU A 10 -17.62 -10.47 0.41
C LEU A 10 -17.39 -10.47 1.93
N SER A 11 -18.49 -10.62 2.68
CA SER A 11 -18.53 -10.71 4.16
C SER A 11 -18.13 -9.44 4.93
N GLN A 12 -17.95 -8.30 4.25
CA GLN A 12 -17.62 -7.04 4.91
C GLN A 12 -18.65 -5.96 4.59
N ARG A 13 -19.26 -5.37 5.64
CA ARG A 13 -20.04 -4.13 5.48
C ARG A 13 -19.11 -3.04 4.98
N SER A 14 -19.53 -2.34 3.95
CA SER A 14 -18.70 -1.37 3.25
C SER A 14 -19.50 -0.14 2.84
N TRP A 15 -18.89 1.02 2.94
CA TRP A 15 -19.31 2.23 2.28
C TRP A 15 -18.82 2.21 0.84
N VAL A 16 -19.68 2.51 -0.10
CA VAL A 16 -19.37 2.52 -1.53
C VAL A 16 -19.59 3.92 -2.08
N LEU A 17 -18.53 4.50 -2.58
CA LEU A 17 -18.51 5.79 -3.26
C LEU A 17 -18.32 5.55 -4.76
N THR A 18 -19.10 6.25 -5.57
CA THR A 18 -19.10 6.02 -7.02
C THR A 18 -19.20 7.33 -7.79
N ASN A 19 -18.29 7.52 -8.75
CA ASN A 19 -18.42 8.53 -9.79
C ASN A 19 -18.51 7.87 -11.20
N ASP A 20 -18.37 8.65 -12.27
CA ASP A 20 -18.46 8.12 -13.63
C ASP A 20 -17.28 7.21 -14.01
N CYS A 21 -16.11 7.34 -13.36
CA CYS A 21 -14.91 6.59 -13.66
C CYS A 21 -14.59 5.49 -12.65
N VAL A 22 -14.92 5.69 -11.36
CA VAL A 22 -14.48 4.84 -10.25
C VAL A 22 -15.67 4.42 -9.40
N GLU A 23 -15.73 3.15 -9.04
CA GLU A 23 -16.48 2.65 -7.88
C GLU A 23 -15.49 2.14 -6.84
N MET A 24 -15.59 2.64 -5.62
CA MET A 24 -14.68 2.33 -4.53
C MET A 24 -15.48 1.88 -3.30
N ALA A 25 -15.11 0.74 -2.72
CA ALA A 25 -15.66 0.25 -1.47
C ALA A 25 -14.63 0.35 -0.34
N VAL A 26 -15.07 0.82 0.83
CA VAL A 26 -14.26 0.92 2.06
C VAL A 26 -14.97 0.16 3.17
N THR A 27 -14.31 -0.83 3.78
CA THR A 27 -14.91 -1.67 4.82
C THR A 27 -15.08 -0.90 6.14
N HIS A 28 -16.15 -1.21 6.89
CA HIS A 28 -16.32 -0.68 8.25
C HIS A 28 -15.23 -1.18 9.20
N LEU A 29 -14.82 -2.44 9.07
CA LEU A 29 -13.71 -3.00 9.84
C LEU A 29 -12.39 -2.68 9.16
N GLY A 30 -11.54 -1.91 9.82
CA GLY A 30 -10.18 -1.58 9.38
C GLY A 30 -10.08 -0.58 8.24
N ALA A 31 -11.20 -0.07 7.70
CA ALA A 31 -11.23 0.84 6.56
C ALA A 31 -10.39 0.36 5.36
N HIS A 32 -10.46 -0.94 5.05
CA HIS A 32 -9.79 -1.52 3.91
C HIS A 32 -10.51 -1.14 2.61
N MET A 33 -9.78 -0.61 1.64
CA MET A 33 -10.30 -0.11 0.38
C MET A 33 -10.21 -1.16 -0.71
N ALA A 34 -11.23 -1.99 -0.84
CA ALA A 34 -11.47 -2.92 -1.96
C ALA A 34 -12.87 -3.56 -1.85
N PRO A 35 -13.51 -3.92 -2.99
CA PRO A 35 -13.01 -3.71 -4.36
C PRO A 35 -12.97 -2.24 -4.77
N VAL A 36 -12.08 -1.93 -5.70
CA VAL A 36 -12.09 -0.68 -6.45
C VAL A 36 -12.12 -1.02 -7.92
N THR A 37 -13.04 -0.39 -8.65
CA THR A 37 -13.18 -0.55 -10.10
C THR A 37 -12.87 0.79 -10.76
N PHE A 38 -11.74 0.89 -11.42
CA PHE A 38 -11.38 2.00 -12.31
C PHE A 38 -11.92 1.74 -13.71
N TYR A 39 -12.17 2.79 -14.49
CA TYR A 39 -12.78 2.71 -15.83
C TYR A 39 -14.07 1.90 -15.82
N ARG A 40 -14.90 2.10 -14.77
CA ARG A 40 -16.06 1.25 -14.45
C ARG A 40 -17.06 1.08 -15.60
N ASP A 41 -17.29 2.12 -16.39
CA ASP A 41 -18.26 2.11 -17.49
C ASP A 41 -17.64 1.67 -18.82
N SER A 42 -16.36 1.23 -18.81
CA SER A 42 -15.70 0.71 -19.99
C SER A 42 -15.95 -0.79 -20.20
N GLN A 43 -15.72 -1.28 -21.41
CA GLN A 43 -15.79 -2.73 -21.71
C GLN A 43 -14.74 -3.55 -20.95
N GLN A 44 -13.67 -2.92 -20.45
CA GLN A 44 -12.59 -3.54 -19.70
C GLN A 44 -12.31 -2.69 -18.46
N PRO A 45 -13.11 -2.84 -17.40
CA PRO A 45 -12.83 -2.20 -16.11
C PRO A 45 -11.59 -2.79 -15.47
N ILE A 46 -10.92 -2.00 -14.63
CA ILE A 46 -9.67 -2.40 -13.94
C ILE A 46 -9.94 -2.57 -12.45
N GLN A 47 -9.63 -3.74 -11.90
CA GLN A 47 -9.72 -4.04 -10.47
C GLN A 47 -8.37 -4.54 -9.95
N PRO A 48 -7.45 -3.64 -9.56
CA PRO A 48 -6.07 -4.02 -9.26
C PRO A 48 -5.88 -4.65 -7.88
N TYR A 49 -6.82 -4.44 -6.96
CA TYR A 49 -6.62 -4.80 -5.56
C TYR A 49 -6.94 -6.26 -5.25
N TYR A 50 -6.11 -6.83 -4.41
CA TYR A 50 -6.30 -8.15 -3.83
C TYR A 50 -7.44 -8.15 -2.80
N ILE A 51 -8.19 -9.25 -2.76
CA ILE A 51 -9.12 -9.58 -1.69
C ILE A 51 -8.77 -10.99 -1.25
N SER A 52 -8.55 -11.17 0.05
CA SER A 52 -8.15 -12.46 0.60
C SER A 52 -9.19 -13.55 0.34
N PRO A 53 -8.77 -14.78 0.01
CA PRO A 53 -9.69 -15.84 -0.39
C PRO A 53 -10.60 -16.34 0.74
N TRP A 54 -10.28 -16.06 2.00
CA TRP A 54 -11.15 -16.42 3.14
C TRP A 54 -12.35 -15.48 3.31
N GLN A 55 -12.43 -14.38 2.53
CA GLN A 55 -13.64 -13.58 2.48
C GLN A 55 -14.77 -14.38 1.82
N GLY A 56 -15.93 -14.50 2.54
CA GLY A 56 -17.02 -15.33 2.09
C GLY A 56 -16.91 -16.82 2.48
N GLU A 57 -15.82 -17.24 3.10
CA GLU A 57 -15.70 -18.54 3.74
C GLU A 57 -16.18 -18.47 5.19
N ASN A 58 -16.95 -19.48 5.63
CA ASN A 58 -17.41 -19.57 7.02
C ASN A 58 -16.29 -20.10 7.94
N LEU A 59 -15.19 -19.36 8.02
CA LEU A 59 -14.06 -19.70 8.87
C LEU A 59 -14.10 -18.90 10.18
N VAL A 60 -13.82 -19.57 11.29
CA VAL A 60 -13.45 -18.90 12.54
C VAL A 60 -11.97 -18.52 12.40
N LEU A 61 -11.72 -17.25 12.19
CA LEU A 61 -10.36 -16.74 11.96
C LEU A 61 -9.68 -16.45 13.30
N ASP A 62 -8.65 -17.22 13.62
CA ASP A 62 -7.71 -16.95 14.72
C ASP A 62 -6.45 -16.27 14.13
N VAL A 63 -6.62 -15.05 13.69
CA VAL A 63 -5.59 -14.24 13.01
C VAL A 63 -5.56 -12.83 13.55
N GLY A 64 -4.55 -12.06 13.17
CA GLY A 64 -4.49 -10.63 13.43
C GLY A 64 -5.74 -9.91 12.92
N ARG A 65 -6.22 -8.92 13.67
CA ARG A 65 -7.48 -8.25 13.33
C ARG A 65 -7.49 -7.61 11.95
N SER A 66 -6.33 -7.13 11.47
CA SER A 66 -6.16 -6.60 10.11
C SER A 66 -6.27 -7.67 9.02
N GLU A 67 -6.02 -8.95 9.36
CA GLU A 67 -6.13 -10.05 8.40
C GLU A 67 -7.59 -10.49 8.18
N ILE A 68 -8.50 -10.17 9.11
CA ILE A 68 -9.92 -10.52 8.98
C ILE A 68 -10.52 -9.89 7.73
N PRO A 69 -10.47 -8.55 7.51
CA PRO A 69 -10.98 -7.91 6.30
C PRO A 69 -9.97 -7.88 5.15
N LEU A 70 -8.78 -8.45 5.28
CA LEU A 70 -7.61 -8.21 4.42
C LEU A 70 -7.96 -8.08 2.93
N ARG A 71 -7.86 -6.85 2.43
CA ARG A 71 -8.09 -6.47 1.03
C ARG A 71 -7.53 -5.08 0.73
N GLY A 72 -7.13 -4.87 -0.51
CA GLY A 72 -6.80 -3.55 -1.07
C GLY A 72 -5.82 -2.74 -0.25
N ASP A 73 -6.09 -1.44 -0.12
CA ASP A 73 -5.27 -0.54 0.69
C ASP A 73 -5.92 -0.26 2.05
N PHE A 74 -5.11 -0.20 3.09
CA PHE A 74 -5.53 0.22 4.42
C PHE A 74 -4.44 1.02 5.12
N PHE A 75 -4.85 1.93 5.99
CA PHE A 75 -3.91 2.76 6.74
C PHE A 75 -3.51 2.10 8.05
N CYS A 76 -2.22 2.08 8.32
CA CYS A 76 -1.61 1.47 9.50
C CYS A 76 -1.07 2.54 10.45
N LEU A 77 -1.55 2.51 11.71
CA LEU A 77 -1.10 3.41 12.79
C LEU A 77 -1.18 2.68 14.14
N PRO A 78 -0.03 2.30 14.74
CA PRO A 78 1.30 2.25 14.12
C PRO A 78 1.42 1.11 13.10
N PHE A 79 2.30 1.27 12.12
CA PHE A 79 2.61 0.20 11.18
C PHE A 79 3.54 -0.84 11.80
N GLY A 80 3.30 -2.12 11.46
CA GLY A 80 4.12 -3.26 11.84
C GLY A 80 3.60 -4.00 13.06
N VAL A 81 4.41 -4.92 13.56
CA VAL A 81 4.10 -5.75 14.73
C VAL A 81 5.07 -5.40 15.85
N ASP A 82 4.54 -4.93 16.94
CA ASP A 82 5.32 -4.65 18.13
C ASP A 82 5.64 -5.95 18.86
N ARG A 83 6.82 -6.50 18.60
CA ARG A 83 7.29 -7.76 19.21
C ARG A 83 7.97 -7.56 20.55
N ASP A 84 8.31 -6.34 20.89
CA ASP A 84 8.90 -5.96 22.17
C ASP A 84 8.24 -4.65 22.64
N PRO A 85 7.01 -4.75 23.20
CA PRO A 85 6.27 -3.57 23.60
C PRO A 85 7.06 -2.78 24.64
N SER A 86 7.55 -1.62 24.25
CA SER A 86 8.22 -0.71 25.17
C SER A 86 7.19 0.11 25.96
N LYS A 87 7.49 0.43 27.20
CA LYS A 87 6.69 1.32 28.06
C LYS A 87 5.25 0.87 28.34
N GLY A 88 4.93 -0.41 28.20
CA GLY A 88 3.61 -0.95 28.51
C GLY A 88 2.53 -0.70 27.45
N GLU A 89 2.84 -0.05 26.32
CA GLU A 89 1.94 0.04 25.18
C GLU A 89 1.89 -1.29 24.43
N LYS A 90 0.68 -1.72 24.05
CA LYS A 90 0.47 -2.91 23.26
C LYS A 90 -0.44 -2.57 22.07
N HIS A 91 0.16 -2.39 20.93
CA HIS A 91 -0.57 -2.16 19.69
C HIS A 91 -0.98 -3.47 19.00
N LEU A 92 -2.10 -3.41 18.28
CA LEU A 92 -2.47 -4.48 17.35
C LEU A 92 -1.48 -4.53 16.19
N PRO A 93 -1.25 -5.68 15.56
CA PRO A 93 -0.53 -5.75 14.30
C PRO A 93 -1.11 -4.76 13.29
N HIS A 94 -0.26 -3.92 12.70
CA HIS A 94 -0.62 -2.82 11.81
C HIS A 94 -1.56 -1.75 12.42
N GLY A 95 -1.65 -1.71 13.75
CA GLY A 95 -2.41 -0.72 14.50
C GLY A 95 -3.91 -0.96 14.58
N GLU A 96 -4.56 -0.16 15.42
CA GLU A 96 -6.02 -0.22 15.58
C GLU A 96 -6.74 0.25 14.30
N THR A 97 -6.13 1.13 13.52
CA THR A 97 -6.69 1.66 12.27
C THR A 97 -6.99 0.58 11.23
N SER A 98 -6.17 -0.48 11.19
CA SER A 98 -6.32 -1.59 10.24
C SER A 98 -7.24 -2.72 10.71
N GLY A 99 -7.61 -2.75 11.99
CA GLY A 99 -8.35 -3.89 12.57
C GLY A 99 -9.49 -3.52 13.52
N SER A 100 -9.87 -2.24 13.61
CA SER A 100 -11.00 -1.78 14.42
C SER A 100 -12.12 -1.21 13.56
N LEU A 101 -13.32 -1.04 14.16
CA LEU A 101 -14.46 -0.44 13.47
C LEU A 101 -14.26 1.06 13.32
N TRP A 102 -14.54 1.54 12.14
CA TRP A 102 -14.65 2.95 11.80
C TRP A 102 -16.11 3.37 11.74
N SER A 103 -16.37 4.64 11.90
CA SER A 103 -17.68 5.26 11.83
C SER A 103 -17.76 6.27 10.69
N LEU A 104 -18.90 6.33 10.02
CA LEU A 104 -19.17 7.35 9.03
C LEU A 104 -19.27 8.72 9.72
N ILE A 105 -18.50 9.69 9.23
CA ILE A 105 -18.63 11.10 9.62
C ILE A 105 -19.55 11.81 8.63
N GLY A 106 -19.33 11.64 7.33
CA GLY A 106 -20.19 12.26 6.32
C GLY A 106 -19.76 11.92 4.90
N VAL A 107 -20.58 12.34 3.98
CA VAL A 107 -20.29 12.36 2.53
C VAL A 107 -20.61 13.76 2.03
N GLU A 108 -19.64 14.38 1.39
CA GLU A 108 -19.75 15.72 0.83
C GLU A 108 -19.61 15.66 -0.68
N GLU A 109 -20.32 16.53 -1.39
CA GLU A 109 -20.27 16.67 -2.84
C GLU A 109 -20.26 18.16 -3.21
N GLY A 110 -19.31 18.56 -4.02
CA GLY A 110 -19.19 19.93 -4.52
C GLY A 110 -18.04 20.08 -5.51
N ASP A 111 -18.18 20.97 -6.47
CA ASP A 111 -17.15 21.33 -7.47
C ASP A 111 -16.57 20.12 -8.23
N GLY A 112 -17.42 19.11 -8.52
CA GLY A 112 -16.98 17.88 -9.21
C GLY A 112 -16.17 16.91 -8.35
N VAL A 113 -16.14 17.13 -7.03
CA VAL A 113 -15.47 16.28 -6.05
C VAL A 113 -16.50 15.66 -5.11
N GLN A 114 -16.39 14.35 -4.87
CA GLN A 114 -17.14 13.64 -3.86
C GLN A 114 -16.19 13.06 -2.81
N THR A 115 -16.45 13.34 -1.53
CA THR A 115 -15.58 12.91 -0.42
C THR A 115 -16.37 12.11 0.61
N LEU A 116 -15.94 10.90 0.88
CA LEU A 116 -16.35 10.06 2.01
C LEU A 116 -15.40 10.31 3.18
N THR A 117 -15.90 10.77 4.31
CA THR A 117 -15.11 10.94 5.54
C THR A 117 -15.57 9.95 6.60
N ILE A 118 -14.61 9.21 7.14
CA ILE A 118 -14.79 8.25 8.24
C ILE A 118 -13.83 8.56 9.38
N GLY A 119 -14.14 8.11 10.59
CA GLY A 119 -13.30 8.38 11.76
C GLY A 119 -13.35 7.29 12.81
N MET A 120 -12.32 7.25 13.66
CA MET A 120 -12.24 6.34 14.80
C MET A 120 -11.35 6.90 15.92
N GLU A 121 -11.63 6.46 17.14
CA GLU A 121 -10.77 6.68 18.30
C GLU A 121 -9.76 5.53 18.44
N THR A 122 -8.52 5.86 18.82
CA THR A 122 -7.49 4.88 19.21
C THR A 122 -7.40 4.77 20.73
N LYS A 123 -7.16 3.56 21.25
CA LYS A 123 -7.20 3.24 22.69
C LYS A 123 -5.84 2.82 23.26
N ALA A 124 -5.03 2.12 22.47
CA ALA A 124 -3.70 1.70 22.89
C ALA A 124 -2.79 2.91 23.15
N ARG A 125 -2.95 3.95 22.34
CA ARG A 125 -2.46 5.30 22.57
C ARG A 125 -3.59 6.25 22.19
N GLU A 126 -3.94 7.15 23.09
CA GLU A 126 -5.06 8.07 22.90
C GLU A 126 -4.89 8.95 21.67
N GLY A 127 -5.89 8.96 20.81
CA GLY A 127 -5.93 9.75 19.59
C GLY A 127 -7.25 9.57 18.84
N TYR A 128 -7.43 10.41 17.84
CA TYR A 128 -8.56 10.36 16.91
C TYR A 128 -8.05 10.43 15.49
N VAL A 129 -8.47 9.50 14.65
CA VAL A 129 -8.03 9.41 13.26
C VAL A 129 -9.23 9.57 12.33
N THR A 130 -9.09 10.42 11.32
CA THR A 130 -10.04 10.52 10.21
C THR A 130 -9.37 10.10 8.91
N ARG A 131 -10.15 9.51 7.99
CA ARG A 131 -9.76 9.29 6.59
C ARG A 131 -10.82 9.91 5.68
N ALA A 132 -10.36 10.72 4.74
CA ALA A 132 -11.18 11.35 3.72
C ALA A 132 -10.77 10.80 2.35
N PHE A 133 -11.68 10.02 1.73
CA PHE A 133 -11.51 9.48 0.38
C PHE A 133 -12.25 10.35 -0.62
N SER A 134 -11.54 10.92 -1.57
CA SER A 134 -12.14 11.80 -2.58
C SER A 134 -12.02 11.22 -3.98
N LEU A 135 -13.11 11.29 -4.73
CA LEU A 135 -13.20 11.01 -6.16
C LEU A 135 -13.46 12.32 -6.90
N VAL A 136 -12.65 12.63 -7.91
CA VAL A 136 -12.83 13.78 -8.79
C VAL A 136 -13.48 13.32 -10.09
N GLU A 137 -14.43 14.08 -10.64
CA GLU A 137 -15.08 13.76 -11.91
C GLU A 137 -14.05 13.51 -13.02
N LEU A 138 -14.33 12.53 -13.87
CA LEU A 138 -13.52 12.13 -15.02
C LEU A 138 -12.10 11.63 -14.68
N ASN A 139 -11.75 11.48 -13.41
CA ASN A 139 -10.47 10.95 -12.98
C ASN A 139 -10.55 9.48 -12.56
N ASN A 140 -9.62 8.66 -13.04
CA ASN A 140 -9.42 7.27 -12.59
C ASN A 140 -8.39 7.22 -11.44
N VAL A 141 -8.63 8.05 -10.41
CA VAL A 141 -7.71 8.29 -9.29
C VAL A 141 -8.51 8.44 -8.01
N ILE A 142 -7.96 7.94 -6.92
CA ILE A 142 -8.47 8.11 -5.55
C ILE A 142 -7.48 8.98 -4.78
N TYR A 143 -7.99 10.00 -4.11
CA TYR A 143 -7.24 10.86 -3.21
C TYR A 143 -7.61 10.51 -1.78
N ASP A 144 -6.62 10.19 -0.95
CA ASP A 144 -6.79 9.81 0.45
C ASP A 144 -6.05 10.79 1.35
N CYS A 145 -6.75 11.37 2.30
CA CYS A 145 -6.17 12.20 3.35
C CYS A 145 -6.49 11.59 4.71
N THR A 146 -5.48 11.05 5.37
CA THR A 146 -5.59 10.58 6.74
C THR A 146 -5.07 11.67 7.68
N THR A 147 -5.93 12.12 8.62
CA THR A 147 -5.57 13.12 9.65
C THR A 147 -5.53 12.46 11.02
N ILE A 148 -4.42 12.62 11.73
CA ILE A 148 -4.18 12.06 13.05
C ILE A 148 -4.19 13.20 14.07
N HIS A 149 -5.07 13.13 15.05
CA HIS A 149 -5.14 14.03 16.19
C HIS A 149 -4.72 13.31 17.47
N GLY A 150 -3.89 13.92 18.28
CA GLY A 150 -3.31 13.26 19.44
C GLY A 150 -2.28 12.20 18.99
N PHE A 151 -2.31 11.01 19.61
CA PHE A 151 -1.36 9.91 19.32
C PHE A 151 0.11 10.36 19.54
N ALA A 152 0.36 11.19 20.52
CA ALA A 152 1.64 11.87 20.73
C ALA A 152 2.81 10.91 20.98
N GLY A 153 3.98 11.26 20.47
CA GLY A 153 5.22 10.49 20.58
C GLY A 153 5.66 9.85 19.26
N PRO A 154 6.63 8.91 19.32
CA PRO A 154 7.12 8.24 18.12
C PRO A 154 6.05 7.34 17.52
N VAL A 155 5.96 7.33 16.18
CA VAL A 155 4.95 6.57 15.43
C VAL A 155 5.52 6.11 14.11
N THR A 156 5.15 4.88 13.72
CA THR A 156 5.31 4.34 12.37
C THR A 156 3.96 4.39 11.66
N LEU A 157 3.96 4.62 10.37
CA LEU A 157 2.72 4.68 9.59
C LEU A 157 2.93 4.20 8.16
N ALA A 158 1.87 3.70 7.55
CA ALA A 158 1.89 3.29 6.15
C ALA A 158 0.50 3.26 5.52
N HIS A 159 0.45 3.46 4.20
CA HIS A 159 -0.54 2.89 3.30
C HIS A 159 -0.10 1.49 2.90
N HIS A 160 -0.96 0.51 3.11
CA HIS A 160 -0.66 -0.90 2.87
C HIS A 160 -1.46 -1.41 1.68
N ALA A 161 -1.07 -0.98 0.48
CA ALA A 161 -1.73 -1.42 -0.75
C ALA A 161 -1.34 -2.86 -1.08
N VAL A 162 -2.34 -3.75 -1.22
CA VAL A 162 -2.16 -5.13 -1.64
C VAL A 162 -2.81 -5.31 -3.01
N LEU A 163 -2.00 -5.66 -3.99
CA LEU A 163 -2.44 -5.89 -5.37
C LEU A 163 -2.67 -7.39 -5.62
N ARG A 164 -3.71 -7.69 -6.40
CA ARG A 164 -3.88 -9.03 -6.93
C ARG A 164 -2.84 -9.32 -8.01
N SER A 165 -2.38 -10.53 -8.05
CA SER A 165 -1.42 -10.97 -9.05
C SER A 165 -2.08 -11.87 -10.08
N PRO A 166 -1.77 -11.71 -11.38
CA PRO A 166 -2.06 -12.74 -12.36
C PRO A 166 -1.33 -14.05 -12.02
N GLU A 167 -1.83 -15.18 -12.50
CA GLU A 167 -1.16 -16.47 -12.34
C GLU A 167 0.11 -16.58 -13.20
N GLN A 168 0.18 -15.82 -14.30
CA GLN A 168 1.31 -15.82 -15.18
C GLN A 168 2.54 -15.21 -14.50
N GLU A 169 3.62 -15.98 -14.42
CA GLU A 169 4.88 -15.51 -13.85
C GLU A 169 5.39 -14.24 -14.55
N ARG A 170 5.99 -13.35 -13.75
CA ARG A 170 6.62 -12.09 -14.20
C ARG A 170 5.70 -11.14 -14.97
N SER A 171 4.41 -11.19 -14.73
CA SER A 171 3.42 -10.39 -15.44
C SER A 171 3.06 -9.06 -14.77
N LEU A 172 3.40 -8.86 -13.49
CA LEU A 172 3.42 -7.56 -12.84
C LEU A 172 4.83 -6.99 -12.85
N LEU A 173 5.04 -5.86 -13.53
CA LEU A 173 6.34 -5.20 -13.65
C LEU A 173 6.41 -4.03 -12.68
N LEU A 174 7.35 -4.10 -11.72
CA LEU A 174 7.46 -3.18 -10.60
C LEU A 174 8.48 -2.09 -10.86
N SER A 175 8.14 -0.87 -10.49
CA SER A 175 9.04 0.29 -10.51
C SER A 175 8.73 1.23 -9.35
N THR A 176 9.72 2.02 -8.97
CA THR A 176 9.57 3.14 -8.03
C THR A 176 10.33 4.35 -8.53
N SER A 177 10.02 5.53 -8.03
CA SER A 177 10.88 6.70 -8.17
C SER A 177 12.28 6.38 -7.62
N SER A 178 13.25 7.25 -7.91
CA SER A 178 14.67 7.05 -7.55
C SER A 178 14.86 6.51 -6.14
N MET A 179 15.57 5.38 -6.06
CA MET A 179 15.84 4.66 -4.83
C MET A 179 17.24 5.02 -4.30
N LYS A 180 17.33 5.33 -3.02
CA LYS A 180 18.59 5.60 -2.31
C LYS A 180 19.28 4.30 -1.89
N VAL A 181 18.52 3.35 -1.40
CA VAL A 181 18.97 2.02 -0.95
C VAL A 181 17.77 1.08 -0.87
N GLY A 182 18.01 -0.21 -1.12
CA GLY A 182 17.08 -1.29 -0.82
C GLY A 182 17.71 -2.29 0.15
N MET A 183 16.88 -2.95 0.94
CA MET A 183 17.31 -4.01 1.87
C MET A 183 16.29 -5.13 1.89
N VAL A 184 16.77 -6.36 1.93
CA VAL A 184 15.95 -7.56 2.24
C VAL A 184 15.69 -7.58 3.74
N TYR A 185 14.50 -8.00 4.14
CA TYR A 185 14.11 -8.13 5.56
C TYR A 185 15.25 -8.72 6.41
N PRO A 186 15.69 -8.02 7.48
CA PRO A 186 16.90 -8.39 8.20
C PRO A 186 16.67 -9.47 9.28
N PHE A 187 15.51 -10.12 9.27
CA PHE A 187 15.14 -11.19 10.20
C PHE A 187 14.57 -12.38 9.43
N PRO A 188 14.50 -13.58 10.03
CA PRO A 188 13.73 -14.68 9.45
C PRO A 188 12.26 -14.29 9.26
N LEU A 189 11.73 -14.53 8.08
CA LEU A 189 10.32 -14.30 7.73
C LEU A 189 9.58 -15.64 7.73
N GLY A 190 8.40 -15.67 8.40
CA GLY A 190 7.58 -16.86 8.51
C GLY A 190 8.07 -17.85 9.58
N VAL A 191 7.45 -19.00 9.59
CA VAL A 191 7.70 -20.09 10.53
C VAL A 191 8.18 -21.32 9.76
N ALA A 192 9.50 -21.57 9.76
CA ALA A 192 10.09 -22.68 9.01
C ALA A 192 9.46 -24.06 9.35
N ALA A 193 9.04 -24.27 10.61
CA ALA A 193 8.35 -25.47 11.02
C ALA A 193 6.94 -25.63 10.39
N ALA A 194 6.34 -24.52 9.92
CA ALA A 194 5.09 -24.50 9.18
C ALA A 194 5.30 -24.61 7.66
N GLY A 195 6.55 -24.64 7.19
CA GLY A 195 6.88 -24.67 5.77
C GLY A 195 7.02 -23.29 5.13
N ASP A 196 7.06 -22.23 5.94
CA ASP A 196 7.22 -20.85 5.45
C ASP A 196 8.69 -20.54 5.22
N TYR A 197 9.06 -20.17 3.99
CA TYR A 197 10.43 -19.88 3.62
C TYR A 197 10.53 -18.56 2.85
N GLN A 198 11.65 -17.87 3.05
CA GLN A 198 12.07 -16.74 2.20
C GLN A 198 13.14 -17.18 1.20
N SER A 199 13.12 -16.59 0.02
CA SER A 199 14.08 -16.90 -1.08
C SER A 199 15.24 -15.90 -1.12
N LEU A 200 15.10 -14.75 -0.54
CA LEU A 200 16.08 -13.67 -0.56
C LEU A 200 16.99 -13.72 0.67
N LYS A 201 18.21 -13.22 0.51
CA LYS A 201 19.22 -13.27 1.56
C LYS A 201 18.94 -12.25 2.66
N ILE A 202 18.70 -12.74 3.88
CA ILE A 202 18.38 -11.93 5.08
C ILE A 202 19.37 -10.78 5.25
N GLY A 203 18.86 -9.56 5.39
CA GLY A 203 19.61 -8.34 5.65
C GLY A 203 20.51 -7.88 4.52
N ALA A 204 20.44 -8.50 3.35
CA ALA A 204 21.25 -8.08 2.21
C ALA A 204 20.76 -6.74 1.64
N GLU A 205 21.71 -5.85 1.36
CA GLU A 205 21.43 -4.60 0.67
C GLU A 205 21.51 -4.78 -0.84
N PHE A 206 20.78 -3.94 -1.57
CA PHE A 206 20.77 -3.89 -3.02
C PHE A 206 20.50 -2.46 -3.51
N SER A 207 20.90 -2.18 -4.74
CA SER A 207 20.73 -0.87 -5.39
C SER A 207 19.67 -0.88 -6.49
N THR A 208 19.25 -2.04 -6.96
CA THR A 208 18.21 -2.21 -7.98
C THR A 208 17.37 -3.46 -7.73
N LEU A 209 16.09 -3.44 -8.11
CA LEU A 209 15.20 -4.58 -7.97
C LEU A 209 15.59 -5.77 -8.88
N GLU A 210 16.33 -5.53 -9.96
CA GLU A 210 16.78 -6.57 -10.89
C GLU A 210 17.88 -7.46 -10.31
N ARG A 211 18.53 -7.01 -9.22
CA ARG A 211 19.69 -7.70 -8.65
C ARG A 211 19.62 -7.70 -7.13
N VAL A 212 18.71 -8.52 -6.58
CA VAL A 212 18.54 -8.69 -5.14
C VAL A 212 19.20 -9.99 -4.70
N PRO A 213 20.13 -9.97 -3.72
CA PRO A 213 20.83 -11.15 -3.26
C PRO A 213 19.89 -12.24 -2.73
N SER A 214 20.12 -13.49 -3.12
CA SER A 214 19.30 -14.64 -2.76
C SER A 214 20.05 -15.65 -1.87
N ILE A 215 19.31 -16.61 -1.32
CA ILE A 215 19.87 -17.75 -0.61
C ILE A 215 20.39 -18.84 -1.56
N PHE A 216 20.07 -18.75 -2.84
CA PHE A 216 20.40 -19.78 -3.85
C PHE A 216 21.79 -19.59 -4.39
N LYS A 217 22.77 -20.33 -3.87
CA LYS A 217 24.20 -20.19 -4.22
C LYS A 217 24.51 -20.28 -5.73
N HIS A 218 23.75 -21.09 -6.47
CA HIS A 218 24.00 -21.33 -7.90
C HIS A 218 23.15 -20.45 -8.82
N MET A 219 22.13 -19.76 -8.31
CA MET A 219 21.26 -18.91 -9.12
C MET A 219 21.67 -17.44 -9.04
N GLY A 220 22.51 -17.07 -8.06
CA GLY A 220 22.92 -15.68 -7.84
C GLY A 220 21.79 -14.77 -7.39
N ASP A 221 21.91 -13.49 -7.75
CA ASP A 221 20.91 -12.47 -7.45
C ASP A 221 19.59 -12.77 -8.17
N GLN A 222 18.48 -12.42 -7.56
CA GLN A 222 17.14 -12.59 -8.12
C GLN A 222 16.60 -11.27 -8.64
N ASP A 223 15.87 -11.35 -9.74
CA ASP A 223 15.08 -10.23 -10.25
C ASP A 223 13.76 -10.12 -9.50
N CYS A 224 13.62 -9.05 -8.71
CA CYS A 224 12.43 -8.68 -7.96
C CYS A 224 11.67 -7.51 -8.61
N SER A 225 12.06 -7.08 -9.81
CA SER A 225 11.34 -6.06 -10.59
C SER A 225 10.12 -6.63 -11.31
N SER A 226 9.87 -7.92 -11.18
CA SER A 226 8.70 -8.61 -11.76
C SER A 226 8.12 -9.66 -10.81
N TYR A 227 6.77 -9.77 -10.83
CA TYR A 227 6.00 -10.65 -9.96
C TYR A 227 4.84 -11.29 -10.76
N PRO A 228 4.27 -12.50 -10.42
CA PRO A 228 4.79 -13.42 -9.42
C PRO A 228 6.09 -14.10 -9.85
N ALA A 229 6.91 -14.45 -8.88
CA ALA A 229 8.13 -15.22 -9.06
C ALA A 229 8.42 -16.02 -7.77
N ARG A 230 9.22 -17.08 -7.87
CA ARG A 230 9.64 -17.86 -6.69
C ARG A 230 8.43 -18.42 -5.91
N ARG A 231 7.62 -19.24 -6.58
CA ARG A 231 6.46 -19.90 -5.97
C ARG A 231 6.88 -20.73 -4.74
N GLY A 232 6.09 -20.66 -3.67
CA GLY A 232 6.35 -21.32 -2.39
C GLY A 232 7.19 -20.47 -1.42
N PHE A 233 7.46 -19.22 -1.75
CA PHE A 233 8.21 -18.30 -0.89
C PHE A 233 7.40 -17.05 -0.53
N CYS A 234 7.71 -16.51 0.65
CA CYS A 234 7.27 -15.21 1.07
C CYS A 234 8.53 -14.35 1.31
N ASP A 235 8.64 -13.23 0.62
CA ASP A 235 9.77 -12.31 0.73
C ASP A 235 9.31 -10.91 1.10
N LEU A 236 10.15 -10.17 1.83
CA LEU A 236 9.90 -8.80 2.23
C LEU A 236 11.14 -7.95 1.94
N LEU A 237 10.94 -6.87 1.18
CA LEU A 237 11.96 -5.88 0.85
C LEU A 237 11.52 -4.52 1.38
N GLN A 238 12.48 -3.64 1.69
CA GLN A 238 12.20 -2.23 1.89
C GLN A 238 13.10 -1.39 1.01
N LEU A 239 12.50 -0.44 0.30
CA LEU A 239 13.14 0.52 -0.59
C LEU A 239 13.00 1.90 0.02
N ALA A 240 14.08 2.68 0.08
CA ALA A 240 14.00 4.09 0.48
C ALA A 240 14.09 4.99 -0.74
N ASN A 241 13.13 5.88 -0.92
CA ASN A 241 13.13 6.84 -2.01
C ASN A 241 14.06 8.03 -1.72
N VAL A 242 14.55 8.67 -2.76
CA VAL A 242 15.20 9.97 -2.67
C VAL A 242 14.11 11.01 -2.55
N PRO A 243 14.04 11.81 -1.44
CA PRO A 243 13.06 12.87 -1.32
C PRO A 243 13.32 13.98 -2.35
N ASP A 244 12.25 14.52 -2.91
CA ASP A 244 12.29 15.71 -3.77
C ASP A 244 11.24 16.73 -3.28
N ASP A 245 11.63 18.00 -3.25
CA ASP A 245 10.74 19.07 -2.77
C ASP A 245 9.69 19.48 -3.82
N THR A 246 9.86 19.09 -5.07
CA THR A 246 9.02 19.53 -6.19
C THR A 246 8.23 18.38 -6.81
N ILE A 247 8.78 17.17 -6.82
CA ILE A 247 8.22 16.03 -7.51
C ILE A 247 7.77 14.97 -6.50
N PRO A 248 6.53 14.44 -6.60
CA PRO A 248 6.09 13.32 -5.79
C PRO A 248 6.95 12.07 -6.03
N ALA A 249 7.22 11.31 -4.97
CA ALA A 249 7.68 9.95 -5.14
C ALA A 249 6.51 9.07 -5.61
N TRP A 250 6.83 8.01 -6.34
CA TRP A 250 5.83 7.12 -6.91
C TRP A 250 6.23 5.65 -6.82
N THR A 251 5.23 4.80 -6.79
CA THR A 251 5.32 3.34 -6.88
C THR A 251 4.39 2.89 -8.00
N ALA A 252 4.81 1.96 -8.86
CA ALA A 252 4.07 1.55 -10.03
C ALA A 252 4.15 0.03 -10.27
N ALA A 253 3.05 -0.56 -10.73
CA ALA A 253 2.94 -1.95 -11.12
C ALA A 253 2.19 -2.06 -12.46
N VAL A 254 2.88 -2.49 -13.52
CA VAL A 254 2.27 -2.74 -14.84
C VAL A 254 1.80 -4.19 -14.92
N ASN A 255 0.49 -4.40 -15.05
CA ASN A 255 -0.08 -5.72 -15.34
C ASN A 255 -0.11 -5.94 -16.85
N THR A 256 0.83 -6.75 -17.35
CA THR A 256 0.98 -7.00 -18.79
C THR A 256 -0.06 -7.96 -19.36
N VAL A 257 -0.73 -8.73 -18.51
CA VAL A 257 -1.81 -9.66 -18.92
C VAL A 257 -3.10 -8.90 -19.15
N GLU A 258 -3.44 -7.98 -18.25
CA GLU A 258 -4.70 -7.24 -18.30
C GLU A 258 -4.53 -5.85 -18.94
N GLY A 259 -3.30 -5.43 -19.24
CA GLY A 259 -3.01 -4.20 -19.97
C GLY A 259 -3.31 -2.92 -19.17
N TYR A 260 -2.88 -2.86 -17.92
CA TYR A 260 -2.99 -1.65 -17.11
C TYR A 260 -1.75 -1.39 -16.25
N LEU A 261 -1.58 -0.13 -15.87
CA LEU A 261 -0.68 0.33 -14.84
C LEU A 261 -1.49 0.72 -13.61
N TRP A 262 -1.19 0.14 -12.43
CA TRP A 262 -1.54 0.70 -11.13
C TRP A 262 -0.39 1.57 -10.64
N PHE A 263 -0.72 2.70 -9.99
CA PHE A 263 0.29 3.58 -9.41
C PHE A 263 -0.19 4.19 -8.09
N ALA A 264 0.80 4.54 -7.27
CA ALA A 264 0.62 5.37 -6.09
C ALA A 264 1.59 6.55 -6.11
N LEU A 265 1.15 7.69 -5.58
CA LEU A 265 1.96 8.91 -5.43
C LEU A 265 1.97 9.32 -3.96
N LYS A 266 3.15 9.73 -3.49
CA LYS A 266 3.38 10.11 -2.10
C LYS A 266 4.37 11.26 -1.97
N ASP A 267 4.33 11.95 -0.83
CA ASP A 267 5.42 12.81 -0.40
C ASP A 267 6.46 11.95 0.35
N ALA A 268 7.65 11.78 -0.22
CA ALA A 268 8.72 10.99 0.40
C ALA A 268 9.27 11.61 1.71
N ARG A 269 8.89 12.83 2.06
CA ARG A 269 9.20 13.42 3.37
C ARG A 269 8.28 12.87 4.46
N VAL A 270 7.09 12.41 4.07
CA VAL A 270 6.09 11.79 4.95
C VAL A 270 6.19 10.27 4.90
N LEU A 271 6.27 9.69 3.70
CA LEU A 271 6.37 8.25 3.43
C LEU A 271 7.67 7.95 2.67
N PRO A 272 8.84 7.95 3.34
CA PRO A 272 10.15 7.86 2.70
C PRO A 272 10.48 6.51 2.08
N SER A 273 9.73 5.47 2.40
CA SER A 273 10.02 4.10 1.97
C SER A 273 8.83 3.44 1.31
N THR A 274 9.11 2.39 0.55
CA THR A 274 8.12 1.41 0.08
C THR A 274 8.56 0.03 0.55
N ILE A 275 7.68 -0.68 1.24
CA ILE A 275 7.87 -2.10 1.54
C ILE A 275 7.23 -2.90 0.42
N VAL A 276 7.97 -3.88 -0.09
CA VAL A 276 7.49 -4.81 -1.11
C VAL A 276 7.31 -6.17 -0.45
N TRP A 277 6.07 -6.55 -0.21
CA TRP A 277 5.70 -7.84 0.33
C TRP A 277 5.28 -8.77 -0.82
N MET A 278 6.03 -9.83 -1.02
CA MET A 278 5.84 -10.82 -2.09
C MET A 278 5.31 -12.12 -1.48
N GLU A 279 3.99 -12.30 -1.42
CA GLU A 279 3.35 -13.52 -0.95
C GLU A 279 3.01 -14.42 -2.14
N ASN A 280 3.86 -15.38 -2.45
CA ASN A 280 3.66 -16.31 -3.55
C ASN A 280 3.51 -17.75 -3.06
N HIS A 281 2.34 -18.07 -2.47
CA HIS A 281 2.06 -19.38 -1.89
C HIS A 281 3.04 -19.79 -0.77
N GLY A 282 3.64 -18.82 -0.10
CA GLY A 282 4.69 -19.03 0.88
C GLY A 282 4.23 -19.19 2.31
N ARG A 283 2.99 -18.77 2.65
CA ARG A 283 2.39 -18.93 3.97
C ARG A 283 1.45 -20.13 3.99
N HIS A 284 1.73 -21.11 4.86
CA HIS A 284 1.02 -22.39 4.91
C HIS A 284 0.00 -22.50 6.04
N GLY A 285 0.13 -21.71 7.11
CA GLY A 285 -0.84 -21.66 8.20
C GLY A 285 -2.23 -21.20 7.74
N VAL A 286 -3.30 -21.63 8.47
CA VAL A 286 -4.67 -21.15 8.25
C VAL A 286 -4.73 -19.66 8.59
N PRO A 287 -5.42 -18.81 7.80
CA PRO A 287 -6.25 -19.10 6.61
C PRO A 287 -5.49 -19.05 5.28
N TRP A 288 -4.19 -18.79 5.30
CA TRP A 288 -3.34 -18.65 4.12
C TRP A 288 -3.26 -19.93 3.31
N SER A 289 -2.95 -21.05 3.95
CA SER A 289 -3.01 -22.43 3.42
C SER A 289 -2.28 -22.62 2.07
N GLY A 290 -1.20 -21.88 1.83
CA GLY A 290 -0.39 -21.95 0.61
C GLY A 290 -1.13 -21.57 -0.68
N ARG A 291 -2.23 -20.82 -0.61
CA ARG A 291 -3.13 -20.51 -1.74
C ARG A 291 -3.12 -19.06 -2.20
N ASN A 292 -2.31 -18.22 -1.58
CA ASN A 292 -2.29 -16.79 -1.88
C ASN A 292 -1.19 -16.44 -2.87
N CYS A 293 -1.50 -15.56 -3.80
CA CYS A 293 -0.55 -14.87 -4.64
C CYS A 293 -0.90 -13.39 -4.64
N ALA A 294 -0.21 -12.62 -3.81
CA ALA A 294 -0.48 -11.21 -3.58
C ALA A 294 0.79 -10.40 -3.50
N LEU A 295 0.74 -9.15 -3.91
CA LEU A 295 1.84 -8.21 -3.88
C LEU A 295 1.47 -7.00 -3.02
N GLY A 296 2.11 -6.86 -1.85
CA GLY A 296 2.04 -5.63 -1.06
C GLY A 296 3.01 -4.60 -1.60
N LEU A 297 2.52 -3.39 -1.84
CA LEU A 297 3.32 -2.20 -2.15
C LEU A 297 2.97 -1.14 -1.11
N GLU A 298 3.70 -1.17 0.00
CA GLU A 298 3.34 -0.50 1.23
C GLU A 298 4.20 0.76 1.39
N ASP A 299 3.62 1.92 1.08
CA ASP A 299 4.31 3.19 1.19
C ASP A 299 4.31 3.67 2.64
N ALA A 300 5.51 3.76 3.27
CA ALA A 300 5.65 3.78 4.71
C ALA A 300 6.72 4.74 5.25
N CYS A 301 6.55 5.10 6.53
CA CYS A 301 7.60 5.62 7.39
C CYS A 301 7.82 4.64 8.55
N THR A 302 8.76 3.73 8.38
CA THR A 302 9.04 2.62 9.31
C THR A 302 10.40 1.99 9.01
N PHE A 303 10.86 1.11 9.90
CA PHE A 303 11.89 0.13 9.62
C PHE A 303 11.25 -1.25 9.54
N PHE A 304 10.92 -1.68 8.32
CA PHE A 304 10.15 -2.88 8.04
C PHE A 304 8.85 -2.97 8.88
N ASP A 305 8.35 -4.16 9.12
CA ASP A 305 7.17 -4.45 9.95
C ASP A 305 7.48 -4.55 11.46
N ARG A 306 8.56 -3.88 11.92
CA ARG A 306 9.09 -4.06 13.29
C ARG A 306 8.48 -3.11 14.33
N GLY A 307 7.50 -2.32 13.94
CA GLY A 307 6.78 -1.41 14.83
C GLY A 307 7.62 -0.23 15.34
N ILE A 308 7.08 0.47 16.31
CA ILE A 308 7.68 1.69 16.89
C ILE A 308 9.06 1.45 17.52
N PRO A 309 9.28 0.38 18.34
CA PRO A 309 10.54 0.22 19.06
C PRO A 309 11.75 0.13 18.15
N GLU A 310 11.70 -0.70 17.11
CA GLU A 310 12.83 -0.89 16.19
C GLU A 310 12.98 0.31 15.24
N SER A 311 11.87 0.94 14.85
CA SER A 311 11.90 2.09 13.94
C SER A 311 12.41 3.36 14.62
N SER A 312 12.23 3.51 15.93
CA SER A 312 12.69 4.68 16.70
C SER A 312 14.12 4.56 17.26
N ARG A 313 14.74 3.39 17.13
CA ARG A 313 16.16 3.17 17.44
C ARG A 313 17.04 3.39 16.22
N ALA A 314 18.37 3.50 16.44
CA ALA A 314 19.34 3.47 15.34
C ALA A 314 19.21 2.14 14.57
N ASN A 315 19.09 2.24 13.26
CA ASN A 315 18.92 1.11 12.34
C ASN A 315 19.57 1.42 10.99
N ALA A 316 19.68 0.40 10.14
CA ALA A 316 20.38 0.53 8.87
C ALA A 316 19.88 1.66 7.95
N PHE A 317 18.61 2.07 8.07
CA PHE A 317 18.06 3.18 7.29
C PHE A 317 18.29 4.53 7.98
N SER A 318 18.07 4.63 9.30
CA SER A 318 18.33 5.86 10.04
C SER A 318 19.80 6.27 9.99
N ASP A 319 20.72 5.30 9.98
CA ASP A 319 22.18 5.52 9.85
C ASP A 319 22.54 6.13 8.47
N ARG A 320 21.64 6.02 7.49
CA ARG A 320 21.75 6.63 6.15
C ARG A 320 20.93 7.91 5.99
N GLY A 321 20.41 8.44 7.11
CA GLY A 321 19.58 9.63 7.11
C GLY A 321 18.20 9.43 6.49
N ILE A 322 17.69 8.19 6.47
CA ILE A 322 16.32 7.86 6.07
C ILE A 322 15.45 7.85 7.31
N ARG A 323 14.36 8.59 7.28
CA ARG A 323 13.41 8.62 8.38
C ARG A 323 12.68 7.28 8.49
N THR A 324 12.62 6.72 9.70
CA THR A 324 11.95 5.45 10.00
C THR A 324 10.81 5.59 10.99
N HIS A 325 10.56 6.79 11.50
CA HIS A 325 9.41 7.14 12.34
C HIS A 325 9.16 8.63 12.30
N HIS A 326 7.94 9.05 12.62
CA HIS A 326 7.62 10.43 12.97
C HIS A 326 7.52 10.57 14.49
N VAL A 327 7.56 11.81 14.97
CA VAL A 327 7.24 12.15 16.37
C VAL A 327 6.08 13.11 16.32
N LEU A 328 4.89 12.65 16.72
CA LEU A 328 3.69 13.48 16.73
C LEU A 328 3.60 14.28 18.01
N GLY A 329 3.06 15.48 17.90
CA GLY A 329 2.79 16.41 19.00
C GLY A 329 1.28 16.60 19.22
N ALA A 330 0.91 17.81 19.64
CA ALA A 330 -0.49 18.20 19.84
C ALA A 330 -1.21 18.61 18.55
N ASP A 331 -0.45 19.07 17.55
CA ASP A 331 -1.02 19.49 16.27
C ASP A 331 -1.46 18.29 15.44
N ALA A 332 -2.48 18.50 14.61
CA ALA A 332 -2.92 17.48 13.66
C ALA A 332 -1.82 17.14 12.66
N PHE A 333 -1.67 15.85 12.35
CA PHE A 333 -0.72 15.37 11.37
C PHE A 333 -1.45 14.73 10.19
N GLU A 334 -1.18 15.22 8.98
CA GLU A 334 -1.81 14.73 7.76
C GLU A 334 -0.87 13.82 6.96
N VAL A 335 -1.43 12.72 6.46
CA VAL A 335 -0.82 11.82 5.49
C VAL A 335 -1.70 11.83 4.25
N ARG A 336 -1.19 12.37 3.15
CA ARG A 336 -1.90 12.46 1.87
C ARG A 336 -1.31 11.47 0.89
N TYR A 337 -2.19 10.77 0.19
CA TYR A 337 -1.83 9.68 -0.70
C TYR A 337 -2.74 9.66 -1.92
N ILE A 338 -2.21 9.29 -3.07
CA ILE A 338 -2.96 9.21 -4.31
C ILE A 338 -2.74 7.82 -4.89
N GLN A 339 -3.82 7.15 -5.30
CA GLN A 339 -3.77 5.87 -5.97
C GLN A 339 -4.61 5.92 -7.24
N GLY A 340 -4.16 5.26 -8.31
CA GLY A 340 -4.89 5.25 -9.55
C GLY A 340 -4.54 4.10 -10.47
N ALA A 341 -5.30 3.97 -11.53
CA ALA A 341 -5.00 3.03 -12.60
C ALA A 341 -5.16 3.71 -13.97
N VAL A 342 -4.36 3.27 -14.93
CA VAL A 342 -4.44 3.74 -16.31
C VAL A 342 -4.28 2.56 -17.29
N LYS A 343 -5.08 2.54 -18.38
CA LYS A 343 -4.97 1.52 -19.42
C LYS A 343 -3.67 1.67 -20.18
N CYS A 344 -2.99 0.55 -20.40
CA CYS A 344 -1.75 0.50 -21.15
C CYS A 344 -1.97 0.11 -22.60
N PRO A 345 -1.28 0.73 -23.57
CA PRO A 345 -1.25 0.24 -24.92
C PRO A 345 -0.52 -1.11 -25.02
N PRO A 346 -0.75 -1.91 -26.05
CA PRO A 346 -0.05 -3.17 -26.24
C PRO A 346 1.47 -3.04 -26.17
N GLY A 347 2.09 -3.92 -25.36
CA GLY A 347 3.53 -3.96 -25.16
C GLY A 347 4.10 -2.76 -24.38
N PHE A 348 3.28 -2.03 -23.61
CA PHE A 348 3.78 -1.11 -22.60
C PHE A 348 4.50 -1.93 -21.52
N GLY A 349 5.73 -1.54 -21.23
CA GLY A 349 6.61 -2.26 -20.34
C GLY A 349 6.72 -1.66 -18.94
N ARG A 350 7.76 -2.05 -18.21
CA ARG A 350 8.08 -1.53 -16.89
C ARG A 350 8.31 0.00 -16.97
N VAL A 351 7.78 0.74 -16.02
CA VAL A 351 7.94 2.21 -15.95
C VAL A 351 9.40 2.55 -15.65
N PHE A 352 9.94 3.45 -16.44
CA PHE A 352 11.25 4.06 -16.25
C PHE A 352 11.15 5.36 -15.48
N ASP A 353 10.18 6.20 -15.82
CA ASP A 353 10.02 7.54 -15.23
C ASP A 353 8.57 7.98 -15.18
N ALA A 354 8.29 8.95 -14.30
CA ALA A 354 7.00 9.63 -14.19
C ALA A 354 7.20 11.15 -14.27
N VAL A 355 6.65 11.76 -15.31
CA VAL A 355 6.75 13.19 -15.58
C VAL A 355 5.47 13.88 -15.13
N PHE A 356 5.59 14.83 -14.22
CA PHE A 356 4.47 15.58 -13.66
C PHE A 356 4.28 16.92 -14.42
N SER A 357 3.03 17.23 -14.70
CA SER A 357 2.60 18.50 -15.27
C SER A 357 1.37 19.03 -14.53
N ALA A 358 0.90 20.23 -14.86
CA ALA A 358 -0.30 20.77 -14.26
C ALA A 358 -1.51 19.87 -14.57
N GLY A 359 -2.03 19.19 -13.54
CA GLY A 359 -3.22 18.34 -13.63
C GLY A 359 -3.01 16.95 -14.26
N ALA A 360 -1.78 16.49 -14.49
CA ALA A 360 -1.52 15.17 -15.06
C ALA A 360 -0.18 14.57 -14.65
N VAL A 361 -0.09 13.24 -14.72
CA VAL A 361 1.17 12.48 -14.70
C VAL A 361 1.28 11.65 -15.97
N THR A 362 2.49 11.63 -16.55
CA THR A 362 2.85 10.81 -17.70
C THR A 362 3.89 9.77 -17.27
N PHE A 363 3.55 8.50 -17.36
CA PHE A 363 4.47 7.40 -17.13
C PHE A 363 5.13 7.00 -18.45
N VAL A 364 6.46 6.85 -18.41
CA VAL A 364 7.27 6.46 -19.57
C VAL A 364 7.91 5.11 -19.26
N ASP A 365 7.82 4.14 -20.17
CA ASP A 365 8.48 2.84 -20.01
C ASP A 365 9.94 2.86 -20.51
N PHE A 366 10.69 1.78 -20.22
CA PHE A 366 12.08 1.64 -20.67
C PHE A 366 12.25 1.63 -22.20
N ALA A 367 11.19 1.41 -22.96
CA ALA A 367 11.19 1.47 -24.43
C ALA A 367 10.81 2.87 -24.98
N GLY A 368 10.51 3.82 -24.10
CA GLY A 368 10.11 5.18 -24.45
C GLY A 368 8.63 5.33 -24.81
N LYS A 369 7.79 4.29 -24.60
CA LYS A 369 6.33 4.45 -24.70
C LYS A 369 5.82 5.22 -23.51
N SER A 370 4.79 6.04 -23.71
CA SER A 370 4.21 6.86 -22.65
C SER A 370 2.69 6.69 -22.55
N ILE A 371 2.19 6.84 -21.32
CA ILE A 371 0.76 6.89 -21.00
C ILE A 371 0.54 8.00 -19.98
N SER A 372 -0.58 8.71 -20.11
CA SER A 372 -0.90 9.83 -19.22
C SER A 372 -2.25 9.64 -18.56
N THR A 373 -2.39 10.17 -17.34
CA THR A 373 -3.68 10.25 -16.66
C THR A 373 -3.82 11.58 -15.94
N ALA A 374 -5.06 12.06 -15.81
CA ALA A 374 -5.35 13.25 -15.03
C ALA A 374 -5.09 12.97 -13.54
N VAL A 375 -4.36 13.85 -12.88
CA VAL A 375 -4.08 13.79 -11.44
C VAL A 375 -3.73 15.17 -10.90
N GLN A 376 -4.32 15.54 -9.77
CA GLN A 376 -4.00 16.77 -9.05
C GLN A 376 -2.91 16.49 -8.01
N SER A 377 -1.67 16.36 -8.43
CA SER A 377 -0.54 15.97 -7.57
C SER A 377 -0.23 16.98 -6.45
N GLY A 378 -0.63 18.24 -6.59
CA GLY A 378 -0.55 19.27 -5.55
C GLY A 378 -1.34 18.91 -4.28
N PHE A 379 -2.34 18.01 -4.38
CA PHE A 379 -3.06 17.46 -3.24
C PHE A 379 -2.11 16.90 -2.18
N LEU A 380 -1.02 16.26 -2.57
CA LEU A 380 -0.02 15.71 -1.65
C LEU A 380 0.64 16.77 -0.75
N ARG A 381 0.50 18.04 -1.11
CA ARG A 381 1.07 19.20 -0.41
C ARG A 381 0.03 20.13 0.19
N GLY A 382 -1.22 19.73 0.19
CA GLY A 382 -2.32 20.46 0.80
C GLY A 382 -3.17 21.26 -0.17
N ASP A 383 -2.96 21.15 -1.49
CA ASP A 383 -3.86 21.80 -2.44
C ASP A 383 -5.25 21.18 -2.35
N ILE A 384 -6.27 22.02 -2.53
CA ILE A 384 -7.68 21.63 -2.54
C ILE A 384 -7.99 21.02 -3.90
N LEU A 385 -8.71 19.89 -3.91
CA LEU A 385 -9.21 19.23 -5.12
C LEU A 385 -10.30 20.08 -5.78
N ARG A 386 -10.33 20.07 -7.10
CA ARG A 386 -11.30 20.82 -7.90
C ARG A 386 -11.77 20.00 -9.08
#